data_791731d3fffb52553f298fa93a0a37ca
#
_entry.id   791731d3fffb52553f298fa93a0a37ca
#
_cell.length_a   1.000
_cell.length_b   1.000
_cell.length_c   1.000
_cell.angle_alpha   90.00
_cell.angle_beta   90.00
_cell.angle_gamma   90.00
#
_symmetry.space_group_name_H-M   'P 1'
#
loop_
_entity.id
_entity.type
_entity.pdbx_description
1 polymer ?
#
loop_
_entity_poly.entity_id
_entity_poly.type
_entity_poly.pdbx_seq_one_letter_code
_entity_poly.pdbx_strand_id
1 'polypeptide(L)'
;MRNPLSKKVVEIQPSGIRKFFDIVSEMPDAISLGVGEPDFDTPWRIREEGIYSLEKGKTFYTSNSGLKELKIEICKYLDRKVNVQYNFQNEVIVTVGGSEGIDIALRAMLDPGDEVLIPQPCYVSYLPCTILADGVPVTIPLQEKNEFKLTAEELEAAITPKTKVLIMPFPNNPTGSIMTKEDLEPIVEVVKKYDLFVISDEIYSELSYKGEHVSIASFEGMKERTILINGFSKGFAMTGWRLGYACGPKEIIEQMVKIHQFAIMCAPTNSQYAAVEALRNCDAEVEEMREAYNQRRRFLMYEFQRMGLQCFEPFGAFYVFPSIQEFGMTAEEFAMRFLEEEKVAVVPGTAFGDCGEGFLRISYAYSIEDLKVAIGRLENFITRLRKEKC
;
A
#
# COMPACT_ATOMS: atom_id res chain seq x y z
N MET A 1 32.12 25.36 -8.41
CA MET A 1 31.65 24.91 -7.10
C MET A 1 31.53 23.40 -7.10
N ARG A 2 31.75 22.73 -5.95
CA ARG A 2 31.51 21.29 -5.81
C ARG A 2 30.00 21.00 -5.94
N ASN A 3 29.63 19.92 -6.62
CA ASN A 3 28.20 19.51 -6.68
C ASN A 3 27.70 19.14 -5.26
N PRO A 4 26.66 19.81 -4.73
CA PRO A 4 26.15 19.56 -3.38
C PRO A 4 25.20 18.34 -3.31
N LEU A 5 24.77 17.80 -4.44
CA LEU A 5 23.71 16.79 -4.51
C LEU A 5 24.27 15.37 -4.51
N SER A 6 23.56 14.46 -3.85
CA SER A 6 23.81 13.03 -3.93
C SER A 6 23.38 12.49 -5.31
N LYS A 7 24.24 11.71 -5.96
CA LYS A 7 23.94 11.10 -7.27
C LYS A 7 22.66 10.24 -7.21
N LYS A 8 22.52 9.38 -6.20
CA LYS A 8 21.35 8.52 -6.02
C LYS A 8 20.04 9.31 -5.99
N VAL A 9 20.01 10.43 -5.22
CA VAL A 9 18.80 11.24 -5.09
C VAL A 9 18.44 11.93 -6.39
N VAL A 10 19.44 12.36 -7.17
CA VAL A 10 19.23 12.98 -8.48
C VAL A 10 18.68 11.98 -9.52
N GLU A 11 19.04 10.71 -9.42
CA GLU A 11 18.60 9.65 -10.32
C GLU A 11 17.13 9.23 -10.05
N ILE A 12 16.64 9.46 -8.82
CA ILE A 12 15.24 9.14 -8.46
C ILE A 12 14.30 10.18 -9.09
N GLN A 13 13.37 9.70 -9.90
CA GLN A 13 12.34 10.56 -10.50
C GLN A 13 11.30 11.00 -9.46
N PRO A 14 10.80 12.23 -9.52
CA PRO A 14 9.66 12.65 -8.70
C PRO A 14 8.44 11.75 -8.91
N SER A 15 7.64 11.55 -7.86
CA SER A 15 6.42 10.75 -7.96
C SER A 15 5.46 11.28 -9.02
N GLY A 16 5.11 10.44 -10.02
CA GLY A 16 4.15 10.77 -11.06
C GLY A 16 2.77 11.13 -10.52
N ILE A 17 2.39 10.57 -9.36
CA ILE A 17 1.12 10.88 -8.68
C ILE A 17 1.07 12.36 -8.25
N ARG A 18 2.19 12.92 -7.76
CA ARG A 18 2.25 14.30 -7.25
C ARG A 18 2.00 15.33 -8.35
N LYS A 19 2.52 15.09 -9.55
CA LYS A 19 2.31 15.97 -10.72
C LYS A 19 0.81 16.17 -10.99
N PHE A 20 -0.01 15.11 -10.88
CA PHE A 20 -1.46 15.20 -11.07
C PHE A 20 -2.14 15.96 -9.92
N PHE A 21 -1.71 15.77 -8.68
CA PHE A 21 -2.27 16.50 -7.53
C PHE A 21 -2.01 18.00 -7.60
N ASP A 22 -0.82 18.39 -8.04
CA ASP A 22 -0.47 19.81 -8.18
C ASP A 22 -1.41 20.48 -9.20
N ILE A 23 -1.69 19.83 -10.35
CA ILE A 23 -2.65 20.32 -11.36
C ILE A 23 -4.07 20.42 -10.80
N VAL A 24 -4.53 19.37 -10.11
CA VAL A 24 -5.89 19.33 -9.54
C VAL A 24 -6.10 20.39 -8.47
N SER A 25 -5.06 20.71 -7.69
CA SER A 25 -5.16 21.73 -6.64
C SER A 25 -5.49 23.14 -7.17
N GLU A 26 -5.19 23.40 -8.45
CA GLU A 26 -5.51 24.65 -9.15
C GLU A 26 -6.92 24.64 -9.78
N MET A 27 -7.65 23.52 -9.70
CA MET A 27 -8.97 23.33 -10.31
C MET A 27 -10.04 23.04 -9.24
N PRO A 28 -10.63 24.08 -8.60
CA PRO A 28 -11.58 23.91 -7.49
C PRO A 28 -12.86 23.15 -7.86
N ASP A 29 -13.21 23.07 -9.16
CA ASP A 29 -14.40 22.36 -9.66
C ASP A 29 -14.12 20.89 -10.01
N ALA A 30 -12.88 20.42 -9.87
CA ALA A 30 -12.51 19.08 -10.21
C ALA A 30 -12.81 18.10 -9.06
N ILE A 31 -13.40 16.96 -9.40
CA ILE A 31 -13.53 15.81 -8.49
C ILE A 31 -12.24 15.00 -8.60
N SER A 32 -11.49 14.92 -7.48
CA SER A 32 -10.27 14.11 -7.45
C SER A 32 -10.59 12.70 -6.97
N LEU A 33 -10.41 11.69 -7.83
CA LEU A 33 -10.43 10.27 -7.45
C LEU A 33 -9.02 9.68 -7.40
N GLY A 34 -8.01 10.54 -7.28
CA GLY A 34 -6.60 10.15 -7.30
C GLY A 34 -6.00 9.91 -5.91
N VAL A 35 -6.56 10.48 -4.84
CA VAL A 35 -5.98 10.37 -3.49
C VAL A 35 -6.22 8.98 -2.92
N GLY A 36 -5.16 8.38 -2.38
CA GLY A 36 -5.21 7.08 -1.71
C GLY A 36 -5.36 7.22 -0.19
N GLU A 37 -6.41 7.88 0.27
CA GLU A 37 -6.68 8.16 1.67
C GLU A 37 -8.13 7.82 2.03
N PRO A 38 -8.40 7.21 3.20
CA PRO A 38 -9.76 7.04 3.70
C PRO A 38 -10.52 8.36 3.75
N ASP A 39 -11.78 8.36 3.33
CA ASP A 39 -12.71 9.50 3.45
C ASP A 39 -13.49 9.52 4.76
N PHE A 40 -13.16 8.60 5.66
CA PHE A 40 -13.69 8.56 7.02
C PHE A 40 -12.79 9.32 7.98
N ASP A 41 -13.39 9.98 8.94
CA ASP A 41 -12.67 10.41 10.12
C ASP A 41 -12.14 9.20 10.89
N THR A 42 -10.98 9.36 11.53
CA THR A 42 -10.52 8.38 12.53
C THR A 42 -11.63 8.12 13.55
N PRO A 43 -12.01 6.87 13.87
CA PRO A 43 -13.04 6.54 14.83
C PRO A 43 -12.93 7.32 16.16
N TRP A 44 -14.06 7.75 16.70
CA TRP A 44 -14.06 8.66 17.86
C TRP A 44 -13.29 8.11 19.06
N ARG A 45 -13.42 6.83 19.36
CA ARG A 45 -12.68 6.16 20.45
C ARG A 45 -11.18 6.35 20.34
N ILE A 46 -10.64 6.24 19.12
CA ILE A 46 -9.23 6.43 18.85
C ILE A 46 -8.82 7.88 19.05
N ARG A 47 -9.63 8.82 18.53
CA ARG A 47 -9.41 10.27 18.72
C ARG A 47 -9.46 10.67 20.19
N GLU A 48 -10.45 10.17 20.92
CA GLU A 48 -10.64 10.40 22.35
C GLU A 48 -9.43 9.95 23.18
N GLU A 49 -8.89 8.74 22.91
CA GLU A 49 -7.68 8.26 23.60
C GLU A 49 -6.46 9.12 23.26
N GLY A 50 -6.32 9.56 22.00
CA GLY A 50 -5.27 10.50 21.60
C GLY A 50 -5.35 11.83 22.39
N ILE A 51 -6.54 12.41 22.54
CA ILE A 51 -6.81 13.62 23.34
C ILE A 51 -6.50 13.34 24.80
N TYR A 52 -7.00 12.25 25.36
CA TYR A 52 -6.77 11.87 26.74
C TYR A 52 -5.29 11.69 27.06
N SER A 53 -4.52 11.10 26.15
CA SER A 53 -3.07 10.94 26.31
C SER A 53 -2.35 12.29 26.49
N LEU A 54 -2.79 13.31 25.74
CA LEU A 54 -2.26 14.68 25.85
C LEU A 54 -2.69 15.35 27.16
N GLU A 55 -3.95 15.21 27.57
CA GLU A 55 -4.46 15.71 28.86
C GLU A 55 -3.72 15.11 30.05
N LYS A 56 -3.29 13.83 29.95
CA LYS A 56 -2.49 13.15 30.97
C LYS A 56 -0.98 13.43 30.88
N GLY A 57 -0.57 14.33 30.02
CA GLY A 57 0.83 14.72 29.85
C GLY A 57 1.71 13.59 29.29
N LYS A 58 1.16 12.68 28.47
CA LYS A 58 1.90 11.61 27.79
C LYS A 58 2.67 12.17 26.58
N THR A 59 3.62 13.06 26.81
CA THR A 59 4.34 13.82 25.80
C THR A 59 5.85 13.55 25.77
N PHE A 60 6.31 12.53 26.48
CA PHE A 60 7.71 12.12 26.53
C PHE A 60 8.01 11.04 25.49
N TYR A 61 9.28 10.85 25.20
CA TYR A 61 9.73 9.75 24.35
C TYR A 61 9.29 8.38 24.90
N THR A 62 8.87 7.51 24.01
CA THR A 62 8.70 6.08 24.31
C THR A 62 10.04 5.34 24.13
N SER A 63 10.04 4.02 24.34
CA SER A 63 11.15 3.18 23.88
C SER A 63 11.36 3.36 22.37
N ASN A 64 12.60 3.25 21.90
CA ASN A 64 12.92 3.35 20.47
C ASN A 64 12.13 2.33 19.62
N SER A 65 11.91 1.12 20.12
CA SER A 65 11.10 0.12 19.42
C SER A 65 9.58 0.31 19.60
N GLY A 66 9.14 1.35 20.32
CA GLY A 66 7.74 1.67 20.55
C GLY A 66 7.24 1.38 21.97
N LEU A 67 6.05 1.88 22.26
CA LEU A 67 5.35 1.68 23.53
C LEU A 67 5.09 0.19 23.77
N LYS A 68 5.52 -0.31 24.94
CA LYS A 68 5.40 -1.74 25.31
C LYS A 68 3.97 -2.24 25.17
N GLU A 69 3.01 -1.45 25.65
CA GLU A 69 1.59 -1.80 25.60
C GLU A 69 1.10 -1.95 24.16
N LEU A 70 1.46 -1.03 23.27
CA LEU A 70 1.12 -1.11 21.85
C LEU A 70 1.73 -2.36 21.18
N LYS A 71 3.00 -2.67 21.46
CA LYS A 71 3.64 -3.87 20.92
C LYS A 71 2.95 -5.17 21.35
N ILE A 72 2.46 -5.22 22.59
CA ILE A 72 1.67 -6.36 23.09
C ILE A 72 0.36 -6.47 22.30
N GLU A 73 -0.36 -5.36 22.08
CA GLU A 73 -1.62 -5.37 21.33
C GLU A 73 -1.40 -5.70 19.84
N ILE A 74 -0.31 -5.25 19.23
CA ILE A 74 0.07 -5.66 17.87
C ILE A 74 0.25 -7.18 17.78
N CYS A 75 0.96 -7.80 18.75
CA CYS A 75 1.13 -9.25 18.76
C CYS A 75 -0.20 -10.00 18.87
N LYS A 76 -1.08 -9.55 19.78
CA LYS A 76 -2.43 -10.15 19.92
C LYS A 76 -3.29 -9.98 18.66
N TYR A 77 -3.20 -8.82 18.03
CA TYR A 77 -3.92 -8.51 16.82
C TYR A 77 -3.48 -9.42 15.66
N LEU A 78 -2.17 -9.58 15.44
CA LEU A 78 -1.63 -10.45 14.39
C LEU A 78 -1.91 -11.93 14.64
N ASP A 79 -1.85 -12.39 15.91
CA ASP A 79 -2.26 -13.75 16.27
C ASP A 79 -3.74 -14.00 15.93
N ARG A 80 -4.63 -13.05 16.25
CA ARG A 80 -6.07 -13.13 15.99
C ARG A 80 -6.44 -13.03 14.50
N LYS A 81 -5.78 -12.12 13.76
CA LYS A 81 -6.16 -11.77 12.37
C LYS A 81 -5.49 -12.64 11.31
N VAL A 82 -4.24 -13.01 11.51
CA VAL A 82 -3.45 -13.72 10.50
C VAL A 82 -2.73 -14.96 11.03
N ASN A 83 -3.01 -15.37 12.27
CA ASN A 83 -2.45 -16.55 12.93
C ASN A 83 -0.91 -16.57 12.94
N VAL A 84 -0.28 -15.43 13.21
CA VAL A 84 1.18 -15.29 13.34
C VAL A 84 1.52 -14.73 14.72
N GLN A 85 2.33 -15.48 15.47
CA GLN A 85 2.74 -15.11 16.81
C GLN A 85 4.13 -14.48 16.82
N TYR A 86 4.24 -13.27 17.37
CA TYR A 86 5.50 -12.54 17.54
C TYR A 86 5.79 -12.28 19.01
N ASN A 87 7.08 -12.16 19.34
CA ASN A 87 7.52 -11.71 20.65
C ASN A 87 7.61 -10.19 20.69
N PHE A 88 6.73 -9.54 21.48
CA PHE A 88 6.69 -8.09 21.59
C PHE A 88 8.02 -7.46 22.05
N GLN A 89 8.91 -8.23 22.70
CA GLN A 89 10.16 -7.69 23.23
C GLN A 89 11.17 -7.36 22.12
N ASN A 90 11.27 -8.21 21.10
CA ASN A 90 12.36 -8.17 20.12
C ASN A 90 11.99 -8.52 18.66
N GLU A 91 10.72 -8.85 18.37
CA GLU A 91 10.24 -9.13 17.02
C GLU A 91 9.26 -8.05 16.50
N VAL A 92 9.11 -6.91 17.22
CA VAL A 92 8.19 -5.82 16.86
C VAL A 92 8.85 -4.47 17.00
N ILE A 93 8.70 -3.62 15.99
CA ILE A 93 9.05 -2.19 16.03
C ILE A 93 7.85 -1.35 15.56
N VAL A 94 7.57 -0.27 16.27
CA VAL A 94 6.58 0.76 15.90
C VAL A 94 7.27 1.84 15.08
N THR A 95 6.69 2.19 13.93
CA THR A 95 7.29 3.08 12.92
C THR A 95 6.42 4.29 12.63
N VAL A 96 7.00 5.30 11.97
CA VAL A 96 6.29 6.50 11.48
C VAL A 96 5.56 6.17 10.15
N GLY A 97 4.51 5.36 10.26
CA GLY A 97 3.79 4.76 9.14
C GLY A 97 4.51 3.55 8.54
N GLY A 98 3.80 2.80 7.69
CA GLY A 98 4.34 1.63 6.98
C GLY A 98 5.53 1.98 6.07
N SER A 99 5.54 3.19 5.50
CA SER A 99 6.63 3.64 4.61
C SER A 99 7.99 3.68 5.31
N GLU A 100 8.07 4.11 6.57
CA GLU A 100 9.31 4.01 7.33
C GLU A 100 9.70 2.54 7.56
N GLY A 101 8.72 1.68 7.88
CA GLY A 101 8.97 0.26 8.06
C GLY A 101 9.63 -0.38 6.84
N ILE A 102 9.16 -0.04 5.63
CA ILE A 102 9.74 -0.50 4.36
C ILE A 102 11.17 0.04 4.19
N ASP A 103 11.39 1.36 4.35
CA ASP A 103 12.69 2.00 4.17
C ASP A 103 13.75 1.41 5.11
N ILE A 104 13.44 1.32 6.40
CA ILE A 104 14.40 0.80 7.39
C ILE A 104 14.61 -0.72 7.28
N ALA A 105 13.61 -1.49 6.81
CA ALA A 105 13.80 -2.90 6.51
C ALA A 105 14.80 -3.11 5.38
N LEU A 106 14.62 -2.40 4.26
CA LEU A 106 15.56 -2.45 3.14
C LEU A 106 16.97 -2.02 3.55
N ARG A 107 17.12 -0.91 4.29
CA ARG A 107 18.42 -0.44 4.80
C ARG A 107 19.07 -1.42 5.78
N ALA A 108 18.29 -2.18 6.53
CA ALA A 108 18.81 -3.18 7.48
C ALA A 108 19.27 -4.47 6.80
N MET A 109 18.76 -4.75 5.61
CA MET A 109 18.93 -6.05 4.94
C MET A 109 19.86 -6.01 3.74
N LEU A 110 20.00 -4.85 3.06
CA LEU A 110 20.69 -4.78 1.76
C LEU A 110 22.13 -4.32 1.90
N ASP A 111 23.01 -4.99 1.16
CA ASP A 111 24.33 -4.52 0.79
C ASP A 111 24.32 -4.00 -0.66
N PRO A 112 25.30 -3.14 -1.05
CA PRO A 112 25.39 -2.62 -2.41
C PRO A 112 25.41 -3.75 -3.47
N GLY A 113 24.42 -3.73 -4.35
CA GLY A 113 24.28 -4.69 -5.44
C GLY A 113 23.35 -5.87 -5.16
N ASP A 114 22.82 -6.01 -3.94
CA ASP A 114 21.74 -6.95 -3.65
C ASP A 114 20.47 -6.57 -4.43
N GLU A 115 19.83 -7.56 -5.06
CA GLU A 115 18.63 -7.34 -5.84
C GLU A 115 17.36 -7.53 -5.01
N VAL A 116 16.40 -6.63 -5.26
CA VAL A 116 15.06 -6.67 -4.67
C VAL A 116 14.04 -6.87 -5.77
N LEU A 117 13.29 -7.97 -5.71
CA LEU A 117 12.19 -8.25 -6.63
C LEU A 117 10.96 -7.45 -6.23
N ILE A 118 10.41 -6.72 -7.18
CA ILE A 118 9.29 -5.79 -6.98
C ILE A 118 8.20 -6.08 -8.01
N PRO A 119 7.12 -6.79 -7.64
CA PRO A 119 5.95 -6.94 -8.50
C PRO A 119 5.33 -5.58 -8.83
N GLN A 120 5.08 -5.29 -10.12
CA GLN A 120 4.49 -4.05 -10.62
C GLN A 120 3.23 -4.35 -11.46
N PRO A 121 2.21 -3.46 -11.47
CA PRO A 121 2.17 -2.12 -10.87
C PRO A 121 2.08 -2.18 -9.34
N CYS A 122 2.71 -1.23 -8.65
CA CYS A 122 2.81 -1.25 -7.20
C CYS A 122 2.94 0.16 -6.58
N TYR A 123 2.93 0.24 -5.26
CA TYR A 123 3.14 1.48 -4.54
C TYR A 123 4.49 2.12 -4.89
N VAL A 124 4.46 3.39 -5.21
CA VAL A 124 5.56 4.16 -5.81
C VAL A 124 6.84 4.24 -4.98
N SER A 125 6.80 3.93 -3.69
CA SER A 125 7.96 4.06 -2.81
C SER A 125 8.91 2.87 -2.82
N TYR A 126 8.53 1.71 -3.31
CA TYR A 126 9.39 0.52 -3.22
C TYR A 126 10.68 0.67 -4.02
N LEU A 127 10.60 1.15 -5.26
CA LEU A 127 11.78 1.38 -6.10
C LEU A 127 12.73 2.42 -5.48
N PRO A 128 12.26 3.64 -5.15
CA PRO A 128 13.12 4.65 -4.53
C PRO A 128 13.74 4.20 -3.20
N CYS A 129 12.99 3.53 -2.33
CA CYS A 129 13.53 3.02 -1.06
C CYS A 129 14.62 1.97 -1.30
N THR A 130 14.45 1.07 -2.29
CA THR A 130 15.47 0.11 -2.68
C THR A 130 16.75 0.80 -3.14
N ILE A 131 16.65 1.80 -4.02
CA ILE A 131 17.81 2.57 -4.51
C ILE A 131 18.49 3.33 -3.36
N LEU A 132 17.71 3.95 -2.47
CA LEU A 132 18.24 4.68 -1.32
C LEU A 132 18.95 3.75 -0.31
N ALA A 133 18.56 2.48 -0.28
CA ALA A 133 19.21 1.43 0.52
C ALA A 133 20.39 0.73 -0.19
N ASP A 134 20.90 1.27 -1.30
CA ASP A 134 21.97 0.71 -2.13
C ASP A 134 21.63 -0.60 -2.86
N GLY A 135 20.37 -1.03 -2.83
CA GLY A 135 19.88 -2.19 -3.55
C GLY A 135 19.59 -1.91 -5.02
N VAL A 136 19.44 -2.97 -5.79
CA VAL A 136 19.07 -2.94 -7.20
C VAL A 136 17.62 -3.40 -7.35
N PRO A 137 16.67 -2.53 -7.73
CA PRO A 137 15.29 -2.94 -7.96
C PRO A 137 15.18 -3.76 -9.26
N VAL A 138 14.57 -4.94 -9.18
CA VAL A 138 14.24 -5.80 -10.31
C VAL A 138 12.72 -5.95 -10.36
N THR A 139 12.10 -5.40 -11.39
CA THR A 139 10.64 -5.36 -11.51
C THR A 139 10.09 -6.61 -12.15
N ILE A 140 8.97 -7.12 -11.63
CA ILE A 140 8.20 -8.25 -12.19
C ILE A 140 6.86 -7.70 -12.68
N PRO A 141 6.59 -7.65 -14.00
CA PRO A 141 5.34 -7.13 -14.50
C PRO A 141 4.18 -8.09 -14.24
N LEU A 142 3.23 -7.67 -13.41
CA LEU A 142 1.98 -8.38 -13.16
C LEU A 142 1.01 -8.19 -14.33
N GLN A 143 0.24 -9.20 -14.66
CA GLN A 143 -0.61 -9.23 -15.84
C GLN A 143 -2.10 -9.27 -15.48
N GLU A 144 -2.94 -8.52 -16.20
CA GLU A 144 -4.39 -8.51 -16.02
C GLU A 144 -5.01 -9.91 -16.13
N LYS A 145 -4.52 -10.75 -17.07
CA LYS A 145 -4.99 -12.13 -17.25
C LYS A 145 -4.84 -13.01 -16.00
N ASN A 146 -3.92 -12.64 -15.10
CA ASN A 146 -3.68 -13.29 -13.81
C ASN A 146 -4.27 -12.45 -12.65
N GLU A 147 -5.21 -11.54 -12.92
CA GLU A 147 -5.79 -10.63 -11.92
C GLU A 147 -4.73 -9.77 -11.21
N PHE A 148 -3.64 -9.42 -11.90
CA PHE A 148 -2.45 -8.74 -11.34
C PHE A 148 -1.87 -9.43 -10.09
N LYS A 149 -1.98 -10.76 -10.01
CA LYS A 149 -1.31 -11.59 -9.00
C LYS A 149 0.09 -11.95 -9.46
N LEU A 150 0.99 -12.16 -8.51
CA LEU A 150 2.31 -12.72 -8.77
C LEU A 150 2.19 -14.25 -8.89
N THR A 151 2.72 -14.83 -9.97
CA THR A 151 2.80 -16.29 -10.12
C THR A 151 4.19 -16.82 -9.76
N ALA A 152 4.28 -18.10 -9.40
CA ALA A 152 5.55 -18.74 -9.08
C ALA A 152 6.52 -18.74 -10.27
N GLU A 153 6.00 -18.93 -11.48
CA GLU A 153 6.77 -18.91 -12.72
C GLU A 153 7.38 -17.53 -12.99
N GLU A 154 6.58 -16.45 -12.82
CA GLU A 154 7.05 -15.08 -12.98
C GLU A 154 8.11 -14.73 -11.92
N LEU A 155 7.88 -15.15 -10.66
CA LEU A 155 8.85 -14.98 -9.58
C LEU A 155 10.16 -15.71 -9.89
N GLU A 156 10.10 -17.02 -10.20
CA GLU A 156 11.27 -17.84 -10.43
C GLU A 156 12.11 -17.36 -11.63
N ALA A 157 11.44 -16.87 -12.68
CA ALA A 157 12.11 -16.33 -13.87
C ALA A 157 12.91 -15.03 -13.60
N ALA A 158 12.56 -14.28 -12.54
CA ALA A 158 13.23 -13.04 -12.19
C ALA A 158 14.41 -13.22 -11.22
N ILE A 159 14.58 -14.41 -10.63
CA ILE A 159 15.61 -14.68 -9.62
C ILE A 159 16.99 -14.80 -10.27
N THR A 160 17.98 -14.14 -9.68
CA THR A 160 19.40 -14.26 -9.99
C THR A 160 20.19 -14.62 -8.73
N PRO A 161 21.49 -14.96 -8.85
CA PRO A 161 22.35 -15.20 -7.67
C PRO A 161 22.52 -13.99 -6.75
N LYS A 162 22.09 -12.78 -7.16
CA LYS A 162 22.12 -11.55 -6.37
C LYS A 162 20.79 -11.23 -5.70
N THR A 163 19.74 -11.95 -6.03
CA THR A 163 18.41 -11.74 -5.49
C THR A 163 18.38 -12.08 -4.00
N LYS A 164 17.98 -11.14 -3.16
CA LYS A 164 17.94 -11.29 -1.70
C LYS A 164 16.56 -11.10 -1.12
N VAL A 165 15.79 -10.14 -1.64
CA VAL A 165 14.50 -9.74 -1.07
C VAL A 165 13.41 -9.76 -2.13
N LEU A 166 12.23 -10.27 -1.77
CA LEU A 166 10.99 -10.12 -2.50
C LEU A 166 10.07 -9.16 -1.72
N ILE A 167 9.54 -8.13 -2.37
CA ILE A 167 8.44 -7.32 -1.82
C ILE A 167 7.11 -7.95 -2.23
N MET A 168 6.22 -8.21 -1.25
CA MET A 168 4.87 -8.74 -1.46
C MET A 168 3.85 -7.67 -1.09
N PRO A 169 3.33 -6.87 -2.07
CA PRO A 169 2.49 -5.72 -1.82
C PRO A 169 0.99 -6.06 -1.95
N PHE A 170 0.46 -6.98 -1.12
CA PHE A 170 -0.93 -7.42 -1.21
C PHE A 170 -1.67 -7.31 0.14
N PRO A 171 -2.94 -6.80 0.13
CA PRO A 171 -3.72 -6.29 -1.01
C PRO A 171 -3.05 -5.10 -1.71
N ASN A 172 -3.13 -5.09 -3.05
CA ASN A 172 -2.26 -4.24 -3.88
C ASN A 172 -2.83 -2.83 -4.12
N ASN A 173 -1.97 -1.84 -4.04
CA ASN A 173 -2.14 -0.51 -4.61
C ASN A 173 -1.22 -0.42 -5.84
N PRO A 174 -1.74 -0.27 -7.08
CA PRO A 174 -3.01 0.37 -7.45
C PRO A 174 -4.15 -0.59 -7.81
N THR A 175 -3.93 -1.89 -7.95
CA THR A 175 -4.85 -2.78 -8.67
C THR A 175 -6.04 -3.25 -7.83
N GLY A 176 -5.91 -3.29 -6.51
CA GLY A 176 -6.88 -3.93 -5.62
C GLY A 176 -6.83 -5.46 -5.65
N SER A 177 -5.79 -6.05 -6.26
CA SER A 177 -5.56 -7.49 -6.26
C SER A 177 -5.24 -8.00 -4.85
N ILE A 178 -5.66 -9.22 -4.57
CA ILE A 178 -5.34 -9.98 -3.35
C ILE A 178 -4.66 -11.29 -3.72
N MET A 179 -3.91 -11.86 -2.78
CA MET A 179 -3.37 -13.24 -2.89
C MET A 179 -4.11 -14.13 -1.89
N THR A 180 -4.73 -15.20 -2.38
CA THR A 180 -5.35 -16.22 -1.52
C THR A 180 -4.29 -17.17 -0.99
N LYS A 181 -4.70 -18.10 -0.12
CA LYS A 181 -3.79 -19.15 0.38
C LYS A 181 -3.23 -19.97 -0.77
N GLU A 182 -4.09 -20.35 -1.72
CA GLU A 182 -3.73 -21.15 -2.90
C GLU A 182 -2.77 -20.41 -3.83
N ASP A 183 -2.90 -19.07 -3.93
CA ASP A 183 -1.99 -18.23 -4.71
C ASP A 183 -0.61 -18.13 -4.02
N LEU A 184 -0.57 -18.09 -2.68
CA LEU A 184 0.66 -17.93 -1.90
C LEU A 184 1.47 -19.24 -1.76
N GLU A 185 0.82 -20.41 -1.69
CA GLU A 185 1.52 -21.70 -1.51
C GLU A 185 2.66 -21.91 -2.51
N PRO A 186 2.48 -21.76 -3.85
CA PRO A 186 3.57 -21.91 -4.80
C PRO A 186 4.66 -20.83 -4.67
N ILE A 187 4.30 -19.60 -4.27
CA ILE A 187 5.27 -18.52 -4.00
C ILE A 187 6.17 -18.90 -2.82
N VAL A 188 5.58 -19.42 -1.74
CA VAL A 188 6.32 -19.89 -0.55
C VAL A 188 7.37 -20.93 -0.91
N GLU A 189 7.04 -21.88 -1.78
CA GLU A 189 8.00 -22.91 -2.22
C GLU A 189 9.18 -22.31 -3.01
N VAL A 190 8.94 -21.33 -3.87
CA VAL A 190 10.00 -20.59 -4.58
C VAL A 190 10.86 -19.81 -3.60
N VAL A 191 10.26 -19.07 -2.68
CA VAL A 191 10.98 -18.27 -1.66
C VAL A 191 11.90 -19.16 -0.82
N LYS A 192 11.42 -20.33 -0.39
CA LYS A 192 12.22 -21.32 0.37
C LYS A 192 13.34 -21.93 -0.48
N LYS A 193 13.03 -22.30 -1.73
CA LYS A 193 13.99 -22.92 -2.66
C LYS A 193 15.21 -22.03 -2.92
N TYR A 194 15.00 -20.72 -3.03
CA TYR A 194 16.04 -19.75 -3.33
C TYR A 194 16.53 -18.97 -2.10
N ASP A 195 16.08 -19.35 -0.92
CA ASP A 195 16.46 -18.74 0.37
C ASP A 195 16.27 -17.20 0.40
N LEU A 196 15.15 -16.73 -0.16
CA LEU A 196 14.83 -15.33 -0.20
C LEU A 196 14.24 -14.83 1.13
N PHE A 197 14.44 -13.55 1.43
CA PHE A 197 13.66 -12.82 2.44
C PHE A 197 12.46 -12.14 1.79
N VAL A 198 11.41 -11.92 2.58
CA VAL A 198 10.18 -11.26 2.12
C VAL A 198 9.90 -10.01 2.95
N ILE A 199 9.60 -8.89 2.29
CA ILE A 199 8.94 -7.74 2.90
C ILE A 199 7.48 -7.79 2.47
N SER A 200 6.59 -8.19 3.38
CA SER A 200 5.16 -8.28 3.12
C SER A 200 4.49 -6.99 3.57
N ASP A 201 4.10 -6.15 2.62
CA ASP A 201 3.34 -4.92 2.90
C ASP A 201 1.84 -5.25 2.94
N GLU A 202 1.32 -5.36 4.15
CA GLU A 202 -0.05 -5.76 4.45
C GLU A 202 -0.91 -4.57 4.95
N ILE A 203 -0.55 -3.34 4.58
CA ILE A 203 -1.21 -2.11 5.05
C ILE A 203 -2.72 -2.07 4.71
N TYR A 204 -3.16 -2.84 3.72
CA TYR A 204 -4.56 -2.97 3.30
C TYR A 204 -5.22 -4.26 3.79
N SER A 205 -4.62 -5.04 4.69
CA SER A 205 -5.14 -6.33 5.16
C SER A 205 -6.59 -6.28 5.64
N GLU A 206 -6.98 -5.23 6.38
CA GLU A 206 -8.36 -5.03 6.85
C GLU A 206 -9.36 -4.71 5.72
N LEU A 207 -8.87 -4.28 4.56
CA LEU A 207 -9.68 -3.94 3.41
C LEU A 207 -9.64 -5.07 2.36
N SER A 208 -9.91 -6.30 2.80
CA SER A 208 -10.14 -7.48 1.96
C SER A 208 -11.63 -7.78 1.91
N TYR A 209 -12.18 -8.00 0.69
CA TYR A 209 -13.62 -8.15 0.45
C TYR A 209 -14.02 -9.57 0.06
N LYS A 210 -13.05 -10.48 -0.11
CA LYS A 210 -13.26 -11.88 -0.45
C LYS A 210 -12.47 -12.77 0.52
N GLY A 211 -13.17 -13.29 1.51
CA GLY A 211 -12.52 -14.05 2.59
C GLY A 211 -11.70 -13.19 3.54
N GLU A 212 -10.89 -13.85 4.37
CA GLU A 212 -9.96 -13.22 5.27
C GLU A 212 -8.61 -13.01 4.57
N HIS A 213 -7.88 -11.97 4.96
CA HIS A 213 -6.51 -11.77 4.49
C HIS A 213 -5.59 -12.89 4.98
N VAL A 214 -4.75 -13.41 4.10
CA VAL A 214 -3.75 -14.43 4.42
C VAL A 214 -2.37 -13.82 4.35
N SER A 215 -1.67 -13.78 5.48
CA SER A 215 -0.28 -13.34 5.53
C SER A 215 0.66 -14.44 5.06
N ILE A 216 1.63 -14.10 4.21
CA ILE A 216 2.68 -15.04 3.81
C ILE A 216 3.51 -15.51 5.02
N ALA A 217 3.62 -14.70 6.07
CA ALA A 217 4.31 -15.05 7.31
C ALA A 217 3.64 -16.20 8.09
N SER A 218 2.37 -16.54 7.78
CA SER A 218 1.63 -17.63 8.44
C SER A 218 1.99 -19.03 7.93
N PHE A 219 2.71 -19.12 6.81
CA PHE A 219 3.15 -20.40 6.28
C PHE A 219 4.39 -20.92 7.01
N GLU A 220 4.50 -22.25 7.11
CA GLU A 220 5.64 -22.90 7.75
C GLU A 220 6.98 -22.48 7.11
N GLY A 221 7.94 -22.05 7.95
CA GLY A 221 9.26 -21.57 7.53
C GLY A 221 9.28 -20.17 6.90
N MET A 222 8.15 -19.44 6.93
CA MET A 222 8.08 -18.09 6.38
C MET A 222 8.22 -16.99 7.44
N LYS A 223 7.81 -17.22 8.68
CA LYS A 223 7.99 -16.26 9.77
C LYS A 223 9.45 -15.85 9.95
N GLU A 224 10.36 -16.80 9.82
CA GLU A 224 11.81 -16.65 10.02
C GLU A 224 12.50 -15.87 8.90
N ARG A 225 11.79 -15.55 7.82
CA ARG A 225 12.30 -14.84 6.65
C ARG A 225 11.40 -13.71 6.14
N THR A 226 10.34 -13.39 6.88
CA THR A 226 9.39 -12.33 6.50
C THR A 226 9.43 -11.16 7.46
N ILE A 227 9.55 -9.96 6.91
CA ILE A 227 9.23 -8.70 7.60
C ILE A 227 7.81 -8.32 7.19
N LEU A 228 6.86 -8.49 8.08
CA LEU A 228 5.49 -8.05 7.93
C LEU A 228 5.41 -6.55 8.23
N ILE A 229 5.00 -5.75 7.27
CA ILE A 229 4.75 -4.31 7.40
C ILE A 229 3.25 -4.08 7.45
N ASN A 230 2.78 -3.36 8.44
CA ASN A 230 1.38 -2.95 8.53
C ASN A 230 1.26 -1.61 9.28
N GLY A 231 0.05 -1.14 9.51
CA GLY A 231 -0.15 0.11 10.23
C GLY A 231 -1.61 0.53 10.33
N PHE A 232 -1.82 1.76 10.76
CA PHE A 232 -3.13 2.26 11.15
C PHE A 232 -3.76 3.17 10.09
N SER A 233 -2.98 3.54 9.06
CA SER A 233 -3.38 4.55 8.08
C SER A 233 -4.65 4.21 7.33
N LYS A 234 -4.86 2.92 6.96
CA LYS A 234 -5.93 2.50 6.04
C LYS A 234 -7.10 1.87 6.79
N GLY A 235 -6.88 0.78 7.50
CA GLY A 235 -7.95 0.07 8.22
C GLY A 235 -8.58 0.90 9.34
N PHE A 236 -7.84 1.82 9.95
CA PHE A 236 -8.30 2.64 11.08
C PHE A 236 -8.48 4.14 10.72
N ALA A 237 -8.38 4.50 9.45
CA ALA A 237 -8.48 5.90 8.99
C ALA A 237 -7.53 6.85 9.76
N MET A 238 -6.28 6.45 9.98
CA MET A 238 -5.28 7.18 10.76
C MET A 238 -4.10 7.69 9.91
N THR A 239 -4.35 8.16 8.69
CA THR A 239 -3.28 8.59 7.77
C THR A 239 -2.42 9.71 8.36
N GLY A 240 -3.04 10.74 8.93
CA GLY A 240 -2.37 11.90 9.53
C GLY A 240 -1.67 11.62 10.86
N TRP A 241 -1.96 10.51 11.54
CA TRP A 241 -1.33 10.11 12.80
C TRP A 241 0.08 9.57 12.65
N ARG A 242 0.47 9.23 11.40
CA ARG A 242 1.81 8.74 11.06
C ARG A 242 2.25 7.56 11.91
N LEU A 243 1.49 6.49 11.95
CA LEU A 243 1.79 5.31 12.74
C LEU A 243 1.65 4.01 11.94
N GLY A 244 2.67 3.17 12.07
CA GLY A 244 2.75 1.82 11.52
C GLY A 244 3.60 0.93 12.39
N TYR A 245 3.83 -0.28 11.95
CA TYR A 245 4.71 -1.22 12.62
C TYR A 245 5.30 -2.24 11.64
N ALA A 246 6.43 -2.81 12.05
CA ALA A 246 7.02 -3.98 11.40
C ALA A 246 7.21 -5.10 12.41
N CYS A 247 6.96 -6.34 11.95
CA CYS A 247 7.18 -7.55 12.73
C CYS A 247 8.02 -8.53 11.91
N GLY A 248 8.97 -9.22 12.55
CA GLY A 248 9.85 -10.16 11.85
C GLY A 248 10.93 -10.76 12.72
N PRO A 249 11.91 -11.44 12.11
CA PRO A 249 13.02 -12.04 12.83
C PRO A 249 13.76 -11.04 13.72
N LYS A 250 14.06 -11.45 14.94
CA LYS A 250 14.74 -10.64 15.95
C LYS A 250 16.00 -9.95 15.40
N GLU A 251 16.82 -10.69 14.67
CA GLU A 251 18.09 -10.22 14.13
C GLU A 251 17.92 -9.03 13.18
N ILE A 252 16.86 -9.02 12.37
CA ILE A 252 16.54 -7.94 11.44
C ILE A 252 15.89 -6.78 12.21
N ILE A 253 14.92 -7.05 13.07
CA ILE A 253 14.22 -6.01 13.86
C ILE A 253 15.21 -5.23 14.74
N GLU A 254 16.21 -5.87 15.32
CA GLU A 254 17.26 -5.18 16.10
C GLU A 254 18.08 -4.20 15.25
N GLN A 255 18.34 -4.52 13.97
CA GLN A 255 19.02 -3.58 13.06
C GLN A 255 18.09 -2.43 12.62
N MET A 256 16.82 -2.74 12.33
CA MET A 256 15.81 -1.72 12.04
C MET A 256 15.68 -0.72 13.19
N VAL A 257 15.67 -1.19 14.45
CA VAL A 257 15.63 -0.32 15.64
C VAL A 257 16.84 0.61 15.71
N LYS A 258 18.05 0.14 15.33
CA LYS A 258 19.23 1.03 15.28
C LYS A 258 19.06 2.19 14.30
N ILE A 259 18.55 1.91 13.09
CA ILE A 259 18.33 2.95 12.08
C ILE A 259 17.25 3.91 12.57
N HIS A 260 16.13 3.39 13.06
CA HIS A 260 15.02 4.16 13.59
C HIS A 260 15.46 5.11 14.73
N GLN A 261 16.23 4.61 15.72
CA GLN A 261 16.64 5.44 16.87
C GLN A 261 17.52 6.60 16.45
N PHE A 262 18.38 6.45 15.44
CA PHE A 262 19.27 7.54 14.99
C PHE A 262 18.57 8.53 14.06
N ALA A 263 17.54 8.12 13.35
CA ALA A 263 16.79 8.96 12.41
C ALA A 263 15.60 9.68 13.08
N ILE A 264 14.80 8.94 13.85
CA ILE A 264 13.48 9.37 14.34
C ILE A 264 13.40 9.37 15.88
N MET A 265 14.18 8.55 16.57
CA MET A 265 14.16 8.30 18.01
C MET A 265 13.00 7.37 18.42
N CYS A 266 11.75 7.79 18.23
CA CYS A 266 10.55 6.98 18.41
C CYS A 266 9.38 7.57 17.59
N ALA A 267 8.36 6.76 17.29
CA ALA A 267 7.13 7.22 16.67
C ALA A 267 6.35 8.17 17.62
N PRO A 268 5.42 9.01 17.11
CA PRO A 268 4.67 9.97 17.91
C PRO A 268 3.94 9.30 19.08
N THR A 269 4.21 9.76 20.30
CA THR A 269 3.75 9.13 21.54
C THR A 269 2.23 9.10 21.66
N ASN A 270 1.55 10.21 21.38
CA ASN A 270 0.09 10.29 21.42
C ASN A 270 -0.57 9.34 20.42
N SER A 271 0.02 9.19 19.22
CA SER A 271 -0.46 8.24 18.21
C SER A 271 -0.34 6.78 18.69
N GLN A 272 0.71 6.46 19.43
CA GLN A 272 0.90 5.13 19.99
C GLN A 272 -0.16 4.79 21.05
N TYR A 273 -0.52 5.74 21.94
CA TYR A 273 -1.62 5.53 22.90
C TYR A 273 -2.96 5.35 22.20
N ALA A 274 -3.27 6.20 21.19
CA ALA A 274 -4.48 6.08 20.39
C ALA A 274 -4.57 4.72 19.67
N ALA A 275 -3.45 4.21 19.18
CA ALA A 275 -3.38 2.91 18.49
C ALA A 275 -3.61 1.71 19.41
N VAL A 276 -3.30 1.82 20.70
CA VAL A 276 -3.68 0.78 21.69
C VAL A 276 -5.19 0.60 21.72
N GLU A 277 -5.95 1.70 21.75
CA GLU A 277 -7.41 1.67 21.71
C GLU A 277 -7.93 1.13 20.38
N ALA A 278 -7.31 1.53 19.27
CA ALA A 278 -7.64 1.04 17.93
C ALA A 278 -7.63 -0.50 17.87
N LEU A 279 -6.54 -1.12 18.32
CA LEU A 279 -6.38 -2.59 18.26
C LEU A 279 -7.25 -3.36 19.25
N ARG A 280 -7.63 -2.72 20.36
CA ARG A 280 -8.44 -3.36 21.42
C ARG A 280 -9.94 -3.34 21.12
N ASN A 281 -10.44 -2.22 20.63
CA ASN A 281 -11.86 -1.93 20.76
C ASN A 281 -12.53 -1.42 19.47
N CYS A 282 -11.80 -1.28 18.34
CA CYS A 282 -12.35 -0.65 17.14
C CYS A 282 -12.57 -1.61 15.94
N ASP A 283 -12.70 -2.92 16.20
CA ASP A 283 -12.99 -3.90 15.13
C ASP A 283 -14.34 -3.61 14.44
N ALA A 284 -15.34 -3.13 15.19
CA ALA A 284 -16.66 -2.81 14.64
C ALA A 284 -16.62 -1.62 13.69
N GLU A 285 -15.89 -0.57 14.04
CA GLU A 285 -15.71 0.62 13.21
C GLU A 285 -14.90 0.30 11.93
N VAL A 286 -13.90 -0.56 12.03
CA VAL A 286 -13.15 -1.06 10.88
C VAL A 286 -14.06 -1.84 9.93
N GLU A 287 -14.91 -2.72 10.46
CA GLU A 287 -15.86 -3.51 9.67
C GLU A 287 -16.91 -2.61 8.98
N GLU A 288 -17.41 -1.57 9.66
CA GLU A 288 -18.35 -0.60 9.08
C GLU A 288 -17.70 0.12 7.88
N MET A 289 -16.47 0.61 8.03
CA MET A 289 -15.73 1.25 6.93
C MET A 289 -15.45 0.25 5.79
N ARG A 290 -15.05 -0.97 6.10
CA ARG A 290 -14.81 -2.03 5.11
C ARG A 290 -16.06 -2.32 4.28
N GLU A 291 -17.22 -2.46 4.92
CA GLU A 291 -18.48 -2.73 4.20
C GLU A 291 -18.90 -1.52 3.35
N ALA A 292 -18.73 -0.29 3.84
CA ALA A 292 -18.99 0.91 3.04
C ALA A 292 -18.12 0.94 1.77
N TYR A 293 -16.81 0.64 1.88
CA TYR A 293 -15.94 0.51 0.71
C TYR A 293 -16.37 -0.62 -0.23
N ASN A 294 -16.78 -1.76 0.30
CA ASN A 294 -17.26 -2.88 -0.50
C ASN A 294 -18.54 -2.54 -1.29
N GLN A 295 -19.44 -1.73 -0.73
CA GLN A 295 -20.62 -1.24 -1.44
C GLN A 295 -20.22 -0.31 -2.60
N ARG A 296 -19.28 0.61 -2.38
CA ARG A 296 -18.74 1.51 -3.42
C ARG A 296 -18.01 0.73 -4.52
N ARG A 297 -17.22 -0.27 -4.15
CA ARG A 297 -16.57 -1.21 -5.08
C ARG A 297 -17.60 -1.87 -6.00
N ARG A 298 -18.65 -2.47 -5.42
CA ARG A 298 -19.72 -3.13 -6.18
C ARG A 298 -20.46 -2.16 -7.10
N PHE A 299 -20.69 -0.94 -6.64
CA PHE A 299 -21.28 0.11 -7.47
C PHE A 299 -20.39 0.41 -8.69
N LEU A 300 -19.09 0.63 -8.51
CA LEU A 300 -18.18 0.89 -9.63
C LEU A 300 -18.09 -0.27 -10.61
N MET A 301 -18.01 -1.51 -10.13
CA MET A 301 -17.97 -2.69 -10.99
C MET A 301 -19.24 -2.85 -11.80
N TYR A 302 -20.41 -2.59 -11.21
CA TYR A 302 -21.68 -2.58 -11.93
C TYR A 302 -21.70 -1.52 -13.04
N GLU A 303 -21.26 -0.28 -12.72
CA GLU A 303 -21.26 0.81 -13.70
C GLU A 303 -20.27 0.56 -14.84
N PHE A 304 -19.07 0.05 -14.55
CA PHE A 304 -18.09 -0.31 -15.59
C PHE A 304 -18.63 -1.40 -16.51
N GLN A 305 -19.26 -2.44 -15.96
CA GLN A 305 -19.91 -3.47 -16.77
C GLN A 305 -21.01 -2.88 -17.64
N ARG A 306 -21.86 -2.00 -17.08
CA ARG A 306 -22.97 -1.33 -17.81
C ARG A 306 -22.49 -0.50 -18.99
N MET A 307 -21.41 0.23 -18.82
CA MET A 307 -20.81 1.06 -19.87
C MET A 307 -19.81 0.31 -20.77
N GLY A 308 -19.58 -0.97 -20.54
CA GLY A 308 -18.67 -1.81 -21.32
C GLY A 308 -17.20 -1.44 -21.15
N LEU A 309 -16.81 -0.86 -20.01
CA LEU A 309 -15.41 -0.58 -19.66
C LEU A 309 -14.79 -1.79 -18.95
N GLN A 310 -13.72 -2.34 -19.53
CA GLN A 310 -13.06 -3.51 -18.97
C GLN A 310 -12.37 -3.16 -17.66
N CYS A 311 -12.62 -3.95 -16.63
CA CYS A 311 -11.94 -3.87 -15.34
C CYS A 311 -11.99 -5.25 -14.68
N PHE A 312 -10.84 -5.77 -14.21
CA PHE A 312 -10.89 -6.95 -13.36
C PHE A 312 -11.54 -6.60 -12.00
N GLU A 313 -12.16 -7.55 -11.35
CA GLU A 313 -12.84 -7.30 -10.08
C GLU A 313 -11.84 -7.28 -8.90
N PRO A 314 -11.56 -6.12 -8.30
CA PRO A 314 -10.63 -6.02 -7.18
C PRO A 314 -11.30 -6.50 -5.88
N PHE A 315 -10.57 -7.26 -5.09
CA PHE A 315 -11.06 -7.75 -3.79
C PHE A 315 -10.28 -7.21 -2.60
N GLY A 316 -9.41 -6.21 -2.84
CA GLY A 316 -8.62 -5.56 -1.77
C GLY A 316 -8.45 -4.07 -1.97
N ALA A 317 -7.97 -3.40 -0.92
CA ALA A 317 -7.76 -1.95 -0.86
C ALA A 317 -9.04 -1.14 -1.16
N PHE A 318 -8.91 0.06 -1.72
CA PHE A 318 -10.04 0.90 -2.15
C PHE A 318 -9.78 1.51 -3.54
N TYR A 319 -9.27 0.68 -4.46
CA TYR A 319 -8.97 1.09 -5.84
C TYR A 319 -9.60 0.14 -6.84
N VAL A 320 -9.97 0.70 -8.00
CA VAL A 320 -10.23 -0.04 -9.23
C VAL A 320 -9.19 0.35 -10.28
N PHE A 321 -8.89 -0.58 -11.19
CA PHE A 321 -7.84 -0.41 -12.20
C PHE A 321 -8.38 -0.74 -13.60
N PRO A 322 -9.33 0.09 -14.14
CA PRO A 322 -9.94 -0.15 -15.44
C PRO A 322 -8.96 0.01 -16.59
N SER A 323 -9.13 -0.81 -17.61
CA SER A 323 -8.40 -0.73 -18.87
C SER A 323 -8.97 0.36 -19.77
N ILE A 324 -8.08 1.15 -20.39
CA ILE A 324 -8.41 2.16 -21.39
C ILE A 324 -7.81 1.83 -22.76
N GLN A 325 -7.30 0.62 -22.93
CA GLN A 325 -6.61 0.18 -24.17
C GLN A 325 -7.51 0.28 -25.39
N GLU A 326 -8.82 0.10 -25.24
CA GLU A 326 -9.79 0.26 -26.33
C GLU A 326 -9.76 1.65 -26.98
N PHE A 327 -9.34 2.70 -26.26
CA PHE A 327 -9.34 4.06 -26.78
C PHE A 327 -8.08 4.41 -27.60
N GLY A 328 -7.00 3.60 -27.51
CA GLY A 328 -5.76 3.80 -28.28
C GLY A 328 -4.99 5.05 -27.88
N MET A 329 -5.20 5.54 -26.66
CA MET A 329 -4.51 6.66 -26.03
C MET A 329 -3.56 6.14 -24.96
N THR A 330 -2.52 6.92 -24.66
CA THR A 330 -1.71 6.64 -23.47
C THR A 330 -2.51 6.92 -22.19
N ALA A 331 -2.11 6.28 -21.09
CA ALA A 331 -2.77 6.49 -19.80
C ALA A 331 -2.69 7.97 -19.35
N GLU A 332 -1.56 8.64 -19.62
CA GLU A 332 -1.39 10.06 -19.31
C GLU A 332 -2.30 10.96 -20.18
N GLU A 333 -2.38 10.72 -21.50
CA GLU A 333 -3.28 11.48 -22.39
C GLU A 333 -4.74 11.33 -22.00
N PHE A 334 -5.18 10.10 -21.69
CA PHE A 334 -6.54 9.85 -21.23
C PHE A 334 -6.84 10.60 -19.93
N ALA A 335 -5.96 10.48 -18.92
CA ALA A 335 -6.14 11.12 -17.64
C ALA A 335 -6.18 12.65 -17.74
N MET A 336 -5.32 13.24 -18.58
CA MET A 336 -5.29 14.69 -18.81
C MET A 336 -6.54 15.19 -19.53
N ARG A 337 -6.94 14.54 -20.63
CA ARG A 337 -8.17 14.90 -21.33
C ARG A 337 -9.40 14.76 -20.44
N PHE A 338 -9.48 13.68 -19.66
CA PHE A 338 -10.59 13.45 -18.73
C PHE A 338 -10.68 14.54 -17.65
N LEU A 339 -9.53 14.99 -17.14
CA LEU A 339 -9.47 16.12 -16.22
C LEU A 339 -9.90 17.45 -16.87
N GLU A 340 -9.39 17.75 -18.06
CA GLU A 340 -9.67 19.01 -18.74
C GLU A 340 -11.11 19.12 -19.24
N GLU A 341 -11.65 18.05 -19.83
CA GLU A 341 -12.96 18.03 -20.47
C GLU A 341 -14.09 17.79 -19.45
N GLU A 342 -13.87 16.94 -18.44
CA GLU A 342 -14.93 16.50 -17.50
C GLU A 342 -14.67 16.89 -16.05
N LYS A 343 -13.55 17.53 -15.73
CA LYS A 343 -13.19 17.93 -14.36
C LYS A 343 -13.17 16.76 -13.38
N VAL A 344 -12.62 15.61 -13.81
CA VAL A 344 -12.40 14.44 -12.97
C VAL A 344 -10.94 14.02 -13.06
N ALA A 345 -10.27 13.98 -11.91
CA ALA A 345 -8.88 13.57 -11.82
C ALA A 345 -8.76 12.10 -11.42
N VAL A 346 -8.02 11.35 -12.20
CA VAL A 346 -7.63 9.95 -11.96
C VAL A 346 -6.13 9.82 -12.12
N VAL A 347 -5.53 8.73 -11.64
CA VAL A 347 -4.08 8.55 -11.78
C VAL A 347 -3.78 7.61 -12.94
N PRO A 348 -2.93 8.00 -13.91
CA PRO A 348 -2.50 7.08 -14.96
C PRO A 348 -1.74 5.89 -14.37
N GLY A 349 -1.98 4.70 -14.91
CA GLY A 349 -1.37 3.47 -14.40
C GLY A 349 0.15 3.46 -14.46
N THR A 350 0.74 4.19 -15.42
CA THR A 350 2.20 4.39 -15.54
C THR A 350 2.86 5.01 -14.32
N ALA A 351 2.10 5.74 -13.48
CA ALA A 351 2.61 6.25 -12.20
C ALA A 351 3.02 5.12 -11.23
N PHE A 352 2.58 3.89 -11.45
CA PHE A 352 2.83 2.71 -10.62
C PHE A 352 3.78 1.69 -11.26
N GLY A 353 4.35 2.04 -12.40
CA GLY A 353 5.27 1.24 -13.20
C GLY A 353 4.85 1.19 -14.68
N ASP A 354 5.81 0.98 -15.57
CA ASP A 354 5.57 1.01 -17.03
C ASP A 354 4.50 -0.01 -17.48
N CYS A 355 4.39 -1.15 -16.79
CA CYS A 355 3.35 -2.15 -17.06
C CYS A 355 1.92 -1.69 -16.71
N GLY A 356 1.77 -0.54 -16.07
CA GLY A 356 0.48 0.12 -15.86
C GLY A 356 -0.02 0.94 -17.05
N GLU A 357 0.74 0.98 -18.19
CA GLU A 357 0.27 1.62 -19.41
C GLU A 357 -1.00 0.95 -19.94
N GLY A 358 -1.96 1.78 -20.37
CA GLY A 358 -3.29 1.33 -20.78
C GLY A 358 -4.28 1.12 -19.63
N PHE A 359 -3.93 1.51 -18.40
CA PHE A 359 -4.80 1.45 -17.23
C PHE A 359 -4.87 2.78 -16.48
N LEU A 360 -5.92 2.91 -15.66
CA LEU A 360 -6.08 4.05 -14.75
C LEU A 360 -6.30 3.54 -13.32
N ARG A 361 -5.74 4.22 -12.31
CA ARG A 361 -6.15 4.00 -10.93
C ARG A 361 -7.24 4.99 -10.54
N ILE A 362 -8.36 4.47 -10.08
CA ILE A 362 -9.48 5.21 -9.51
C ILE A 362 -9.67 4.79 -8.07
N SER A 363 -9.58 5.72 -7.13
CA SER A 363 -9.92 5.48 -5.71
C SER A 363 -11.41 5.57 -5.50
N TYR A 364 -11.99 4.65 -4.72
CA TYR A 364 -13.38 4.74 -4.27
C TYR A 364 -13.51 5.09 -2.77
N ALA A 365 -12.44 5.60 -2.18
CA ALA A 365 -12.48 6.21 -0.86
C ALA A 365 -13.01 7.65 -0.97
N TYR A 366 -14.25 7.79 -1.43
CA TYR A 366 -14.98 9.03 -1.63
C TYR A 366 -16.48 8.81 -1.39
N SER A 367 -17.24 9.88 -1.18
CA SER A 367 -18.70 9.77 -1.02
C SER A 367 -19.35 9.09 -2.23
N ILE A 368 -20.44 8.36 -2.00
CA ILE A 368 -21.16 7.72 -3.10
C ILE A 368 -21.76 8.77 -4.07
N GLU A 369 -22.04 9.98 -3.58
CA GLU A 369 -22.50 11.11 -4.36
C GLU A 369 -21.43 11.59 -5.34
N ASP A 370 -20.20 11.80 -4.88
CA ASP A 370 -19.07 12.19 -5.73
C ASP A 370 -18.75 11.10 -6.74
N LEU A 371 -18.77 9.84 -6.32
CA LEU A 371 -18.55 8.70 -7.21
C LEU A 371 -19.60 8.63 -8.32
N LYS A 372 -20.89 8.84 -8.02
CA LYS A 372 -21.96 8.87 -9.04
C LYS A 372 -21.75 9.99 -10.05
N VAL A 373 -21.38 11.18 -9.60
CA VAL A 373 -21.11 12.31 -10.50
C VAL A 373 -19.89 12.02 -11.38
N ALA A 374 -18.78 11.56 -10.80
CA ALA A 374 -17.56 11.26 -11.52
C ALA A 374 -17.75 10.13 -12.55
N ILE A 375 -18.49 9.08 -12.19
CA ILE A 375 -18.78 7.95 -13.10
C ILE A 375 -19.72 8.38 -14.22
N GLY A 376 -20.70 9.24 -13.96
CA GLY A 376 -21.54 9.81 -15.03
C GLY A 376 -20.72 10.66 -16.02
N ARG A 377 -19.77 11.42 -15.53
CA ARG A 377 -18.81 12.17 -16.37
C ARG A 377 -17.90 11.22 -17.18
N LEU A 378 -17.43 10.13 -16.57
CA LEU A 378 -16.65 9.11 -17.27
C LEU A 378 -17.46 8.47 -18.40
N GLU A 379 -18.73 8.13 -18.18
CA GLU A 379 -19.60 7.57 -19.22
C GLU A 379 -19.76 8.54 -20.41
N ASN A 380 -19.98 9.82 -20.14
CA ASN A 380 -20.05 10.84 -21.19
C ASN A 380 -18.74 10.92 -21.98
N PHE A 381 -17.61 10.93 -21.30
CA PHE A 381 -16.28 11.01 -21.89
C PHE A 381 -16.00 9.81 -22.82
N ILE A 382 -16.13 8.59 -22.31
CA ILE A 382 -15.85 7.38 -23.12
C ILE A 382 -16.85 7.21 -24.27
N THR A 383 -18.09 7.67 -24.12
CA THR A 383 -19.08 7.66 -25.20
C THR A 383 -18.66 8.61 -26.32
N ARG A 384 -18.10 9.78 -26.01
CA ARG A 384 -17.53 10.69 -27.04
C ARG A 384 -16.33 10.05 -27.71
N LEU A 385 -15.37 9.51 -26.94
CA LEU A 385 -14.19 8.86 -27.50
C LEU A 385 -14.54 7.71 -28.46
N ARG A 386 -15.54 6.90 -28.14
CA ARG A 386 -16.02 5.82 -29.01
C ARG A 386 -16.60 6.35 -30.32
N LYS A 387 -17.27 7.52 -30.29
CA LYS A 387 -17.77 8.19 -31.50
C LYS A 387 -16.67 8.85 -32.36
N GLU A 388 -15.61 9.34 -31.71
CA GLU A 388 -14.45 9.91 -32.43
C GLU A 388 -13.68 8.84 -33.22
N LYS A 389 -13.80 7.56 -32.81
CA LYS A 389 -13.15 6.42 -33.47
C LYS A 389 -13.93 5.83 -34.65
N CYS A 390 -15.24 6.09 -34.76
CA CYS A 390 -16.12 5.64 -35.83
C CYS A 390 -16.14 6.63 -37.00
#